data_1d557b9e6f7e8666b3f139cc5328f4f6
#
_entry.id   1d557b9e6f7e8666b3f139cc5328f4f6
#
_cell.length_a   1.000
_cell.length_b   1.000
_cell.length_c   1.000
_cell.angle_alpha   90.00
_cell.angle_beta   90.00
_cell.angle_gamma   90.00
#
_symmetry.space_group_name_H-M   'P 1'
#
loop_
_entity.id
_entity.type
_entity.pdbx_description
1 polymer ?
#
loop_
_entity_poly.entity_id
_entity_poly.type
_entity_poly.pdbx_seq_one_letter_code
_entity_poly.pdbx_strand_id
1 'polypeptide(L)'
;MSGGKWDARIRRASDLISSYPFAAEGLRFYARLATFQKSLFEAIQKALAGSSKISSDRPLRDELDLFLLLPRFPRFLSVIEQIAPVPLAQSAASLAQKGPAGWQHAIEYFWYRDPELAAGIVDDSELQSANGSAATDSDWLLAWMFLQPYAEYLADHRETAIVDGTPSTCPFCGRKPIVGVLRSQGDGAKKSLICMLCAHEWVFRRIYCPACGEEREPQLAYYSAPEIAHVRVDVCNTCHTYLKSVDLTKTGLAVAVVDELATIPLDLWAREHGYDKLQMNLLGT
;
A
#
# COMPACT_ATOMS: atom_id res chain seq x y z
N MET A 1 -7.27 20.06 2.78
CA MET A 1 -7.81 19.51 1.50
C MET A 1 -7.55 18.01 1.32
N SER A 2 -7.19 17.28 2.36
CA SER A 2 -6.81 15.83 2.29
C SER A 2 -7.99 14.85 2.18
N GLY A 3 -9.23 15.21 2.52
CA GLY A 3 -10.41 14.36 2.29
C GLY A 3 -10.68 14.03 0.82
N GLY A 4 -10.26 14.89 -0.10
CA GLY A 4 -10.49 14.71 -1.54
C GLY A 4 -9.80 13.50 -2.17
N LYS A 5 -8.64 13.06 -1.62
CA LYS A 5 -7.93 11.87 -2.15
C LYS A 5 -8.67 10.56 -1.82
N TRP A 6 -9.30 10.46 -0.65
CA TRP A 6 -10.13 9.31 -0.28
C TRP A 6 -11.42 9.25 -1.10
N ASP A 7 -12.06 10.40 -1.34
CA ASP A 7 -13.22 10.49 -2.22
C ASP A 7 -12.90 10.10 -3.66
N ALA A 8 -11.73 10.49 -4.16
CA ALA A 8 -11.27 10.08 -5.48
C ALA A 8 -11.08 8.55 -5.57
N ARG A 9 -10.48 7.91 -4.54
CA ARG A 9 -10.32 6.46 -4.47
C ARG A 9 -11.67 5.73 -4.46
N ILE A 10 -12.62 6.19 -3.63
CA ILE A 10 -13.94 5.58 -3.51
C ILE A 10 -14.71 5.69 -4.84
N ARG A 11 -14.75 6.88 -5.45
CA ARG A 11 -15.39 7.09 -6.75
C ARG A 11 -14.74 6.22 -7.83
N ARG A 12 -13.41 6.26 -7.94
CA ARG A 12 -12.70 5.48 -8.97
C ARG A 12 -12.95 3.99 -8.83
N ALA A 13 -12.93 3.44 -7.61
CA ALA A 13 -13.27 2.03 -7.38
C ALA A 13 -14.69 1.70 -7.84
N SER A 14 -15.66 2.57 -7.56
CA SER A 14 -17.05 2.41 -7.99
C SER A 14 -17.19 2.49 -9.51
N ASP A 15 -16.50 3.40 -10.17
CA ASP A 15 -16.53 3.57 -11.63
C ASP A 15 -15.97 2.34 -12.35
N LEU A 16 -14.91 1.73 -11.79
CA LEU A 16 -14.24 0.59 -12.40
C LEU A 16 -15.00 -0.74 -12.25
N ILE A 17 -15.97 -0.84 -11.34
CA ILE A 17 -16.78 -2.07 -11.15
C ILE A 17 -17.48 -2.49 -12.45
N SER A 18 -18.04 -1.54 -13.19
CA SER A 18 -18.72 -1.82 -14.45
C SER A 18 -17.75 -2.07 -15.59
N SER A 19 -16.58 -1.42 -15.59
CA SER A 19 -15.58 -1.54 -16.65
C SER A 19 -14.76 -2.82 -16.52
N TYR A 20 -14.57 -3.33 -15.28
CA TYR A 20 -13.78 -4.52 -14.97
C TYR A 20 -14.57 -5.52 -14.12
N PRO A 21 -15.53 -6.28 -14.72
CA PRO A 21 -16.37 -7.23 -14.01
C PRO A 21 -15.58 -8.30 -13.23
N PHE A 22 -14.42 -8.70 -13.74
CA PHE A 22 -13.52 -9.68 -13.11
C PHE A 22 -12.91 -9.15 -11.78
N ALA A 23 -12.80 -7.84 -11.60
CA ALA A 23 -12.30 -7.20 -10.38
C ALA A 23 -13.43 -6.67 -9.48
N ALA A 24 -14.68 -6.84 -9.88
CA ALA A 24 -15.83 -6.16 -9.26
C ALA A 24 -15.98 -6.46 -7.75
N GLU A 25 -15.72 -7.69 -7.32
CA GLU A 25 -15.81 -8.08 -5.91
C GLU A 25 -14.73 -7.37 -5.08
N GLY A 26 -13.48 -7.44 -5.52
CA GLY A 26 -12.37 -6.75 -4.87
C GLY A 26 -12.56 -5.24 -4.83
N LEU A 27 -13.06 -4.63 -5.91
CA LEU A 27 -13.33 -3.20 -5.97
C LEU A 27 -14.48 -2.78 -5.04
N ARG A 28 -15.53 -3.59 -4.89
CA ARG A 28 -16.60 -3.33 -3.90
C ARG A 28 -16.07 -3.41 -2.47
N PHE A 29 -15.27 -4.42 -2.18
CA PHE A 29 -14.60 -4.53 -0.88
C PHE A 29 -13.71 -3.29 -0.63
N TYR A 30 -12.84 -2.95 -1.59
CA TYR A 30 -11.95 -1.78 -1.46
C TYR A 30 -12.72 -0.47 -1.27
N ALA A 31 -13.80 -0.22 -2.01
CA ALA A 31 -14.61 1.00 -1.87
C ALA A 31 -15.18 1.14 -0.45
N ARG A 32 -15.65 0.03 0.14
CA ARG A 32 -16.17 0.00 1.53
C ARG A 32 -15.04 0.20 2.54
N LEU A 33 -13.90 -0.47 2.34
CA LEU A 33 -12.69 -0.28 3.15
C LEU A 33 -12.22 1.18 3.10
N ALA A 34 -12.11 1.77 1.92
CA ALA A 34 -11.69 3.16 1.72
C ALA A 34 -12.66 4.16 2.37
N THR A 35 -13.96 3.83 2.43
CA THR A 35 -14.96 4.64 3.14
C THR A 35 -14.70 4.63 4.65
N PHE A 36 -14.39 3.48 5.23
CA PHE A 36 -13.98 3.39 6.63
C PHE A 36 -12.65 4.13 6.86
N GLN A 37 -11.66 3.88 6.00
CA GLN A 37 -10.34 4.52 6.08
C GLN A 37 -10.43 6.05 6.01
N LYS A 38 -11.32 6.61 5.17
CA LYS A 38 -11.63 8.04 5.15
C LYS A 38 -12.12 8.53 6.53
N SER A 39 -13.10 7.84 7.11
CA SER A 39 -13.64 8.23 8.42
C SER A 39 -12.60 8.15 9.53
N LEU A 40 -11.70 7.16 9.47
CA LEU A 40 -10.59 7.02 10.40
C LEU A 40 -9.55 8.15 10.21
N PHE A 41 -9.21 8.49 8.96
CA PHE A 41 -8.32 9.60 8.63
C PHE A 41 -8.85 10.92 9.20
N GLU A 42 -10.15 11.22 9.00
CA GLU A 42 -10.80 12.43 9.51
C GLU A 42 -10.82 12.46 11.06
N ALA A 43 -11.02 11.30 11.71
CA ALA A 43 -10.97 11.18 13.16
C ALA A 43 -9.54 11.41 13.72
N ILE A 44 -8.52 10.89 13.02
CA ILE A 44 -7.10 11.12 13.35
C ILE A 44 -6.77 12.60 13.18
N GLN A 45 -7.14 13.19 12.05
CA GLN A 45 -6.93 14.61 11.77
C GLN A 45 -7.53 15.50 12.85
N LYS A 46 -8.77 15.19 13.30
CA LYS A 46 -9.42 15.92 14.37
C LYS A 46 -8.72 15.75 15.73
N ALA A 47 -8.25 14.54 16.04
CA ALA A 47 -7.57 14.25 17.29
C ALA A 47 -6.19 14.91 17.38
N LEU A 48 -5.48 15.02 16.26
CA LEU A 48 -4.13 15.61 16.18
C LEU A 48 -4.14 17.08 15.75
N ALA A 49 -5.30 17.67 15.48
CA ALA A 49 -5.42 19.09 15.16
C ALA A 49 -4.90 19.95 16.34
N GLY A 50 -3.89 20.78 16.06
CA GLY A 50 -3.24 21.62 17.07
C GLY A 50 -2.14 20.94 17.87
N SER A 51 -1.81 19.69 17.58
CA SER A 51 -0.69 18.98 18.19
C SER A 51 0.60 19.34 17.44
N SER A 52 1.52 20.06 18.09
CA SER A 52 2.88 20.30 17.56
C SER A 52 3.78 19.05 17.60
N LYS A 53 3.18 17.86 17.75
CA LYS A 53 3.88 16.63 18.07
C LYS A 53 4.45 15.87 16.88
N ILE A 54 4.15 16.26 15.63
CA ILE A 54 4.72 15.57 14.46
C ILE A 54 6.09 16.21 14.19
N SER A 55 7.14 15.54 14.69
CA SER A 55 8.52 15.98 14.49
C SER A 55 8.99 15.64 13.09
N SER A 56 9.58 16.62 12.36
CA SER A 56 10.24 16.38 11.08
C SER A 56 11.50 15.51 11.22
N ASP A 57 12.08 15.45 12.41
CA ASP A 57 13.43 14.91 12.63
C ASP A 57 13.45 13.44 13.05
N ARG A 58 12.28 12.83 13.32
CA ARG A 58 12.18 11.42 13.71
C ARG A 58 11.76 10.52 12.54
N PRO A 59 12.29 9.29 12.44
CA PRO A 59 11.75 8.30 11.51
C PRO A 59 10.24 8.09 11.72
N LEU A 60 9.48 7.86 10.66
CA LEU A 60 8.03 7.63 10.77
C LEU A 60 7.71 6.46 11.70
N ARG A 61 8.56 5.43 11.75
CA ARG A 61 8.39 4.25 12.62
C ARG A 61 8.34 4.60 14.11
N ASP A 62 8.94 5.74 14.54
CA ASP A 62 8.97 6.16 15.93
C ASP A 62 7.72 6.96 16.35
N GLU A 63 6.78 7.16 15.43
CA GLU A 63 5.57 7.98 15.61
C GLU A 63 4.29 7.15 15.84
N LEU A 64 4.41 5.86 16.20
CA LEU A 64 3.23 5.05 16.48
C LEU A 64 2.52 5.51 17.76
N ASP A 65 1.30 6.02 17.64
CA ASP A 65 0.45 6.42 18.76
C ASP A 65 -0.61 5.34 19.06
N LEU A 66 -0.25 4.40 19.93
CA LEU A 66 -1.15 3.33 20.35
C LEU A 66 -2.35 3.84 21.16
N PHE A 67 -2.21 4.93 21.93
CA PHE A 67 -3.33 5.51 22.67
C PHE A 67 -4.41 6.07 21.74
N LEU A 68 -3.98 6.58 20.59
CA LEU A 68 -4.89 7.05 19.55
C LEU A 68 -5.52 5.88 18.78
N LEU A 69 -4.73 4.86 18.42
CA LEU A 69 -5.10 3.83 17.46
C LEU A 69 -5.84 2.66 18.10
N LEU A 70 -5.37 2.14 19.22
CA LEU A 70 -5.88 0.90 19.81
C LEU A 70 -7.39 0.96 20.14
N PRO A 71 -7.97 2.06 20.68
CA PRO A 71 -9.40 2.14 20.93
C PRO A 71 -10.27 2.12 19.66
N ARG A 72 -9.68 2.32 18.48
CA ARG A 72 -10.37 2.36 17.19
C ARG A 72 -10.30 1.04 16.42
N PHE A 73 -9.37 0.17 16.80
CA PHE A 73 -9.11 -1.08 16.11
C PHE A 73 -10.27 -2.09 16.19
N PRO A 74 -10.99 -2.27 17.32
CA PRO A 74 -12.15 -3.18 17.37
C PRO A 74 -13.25 -2.81 16.39
N ARG A 75 -13.51 -1.51 16.23
CA ARG A 75 -14.50 -1.03 15.23
C ARG A 75 -14.05 -1.36 13.81
N PHE A 76 -12.77 -1.24 13.51
CA PHE A 76 -12.22 -1.65 12.21
C PHE A 76 -12.46 -3.15 11.98
N LEU A 77 -12.10 -4.02 12.93
CA LEU A 77 -12.30 -5.47 12.81
C LEU A 77 -13.78 -5.81 12.56
N SER A 78 -14.71 -5.21 13.32
CA SER A 78 -16.14 -5.41 13.09
C SER A 78 -16.62 -4.96 11.70
N VAL A 79 -16.03 -3.90 11.15
CA VAL A 79 -16.34 -3.49 9.76
C VAL A 79 -15.81 -4.51 8.77
N ILE A 80 -14.57 -4.99 8.94
CA ILE A 80 -13.99 -6.01 8.04
C ILE A 80 -14.81 -7.30 8.07
N GLU A 81 -15.26 -7.76 9.23
CA GLU A 81 -16.16 -8.94 9.35
C GLU A 81 -17.40 -8.83 8.44
N GLN A 82 -17.92 -7.62 8.26
CA GLN A 82 -19.14 -7.37 7.48
C GLN A 82 -18.93 -7.18 5.99
N ILE A 83 -17.74 -6.68 5.59
CA ILE A 83 -17.52 -6.23 4.21
C ILE A 83 -16.53 -7.10 3.43
N ALA A 84 -15.69 -7.85 4.12
CA ALA A 84 -14.61 -8.61 3.48
C ALA A 84 -15.07 -9.97 2.95
N PRO A 85 -14.31 -10.55 1.99
CA PRO A 85 -14.45 -11.96 1.64
C PRO A 85 -14.29 -12.88 2.86
N VAL A 86 -14.95 -14.04 2.82
CA VAL A 86 -15.09 -14.97 3.96
C VAL A 86 -13.75 -15.25 4.68
N PRO A 87 -12.64 -15.56 4.01
CA PRO A 87 -11.38 -15.84 4.71
C PRO A 87 -10.88 -14.67 5.54
N LEU A 88 -10.95 -13.45 4.99
CA LEU A 88 -10.48 -12.25 5.68
C LEU A 88 -11.44 -11.82 6.80
N ALA A 89 -12.75 -12.00 6.61
CA ALA A 89 -13.77 -11.78 7.66
C ALA A 89 -13.54 -12.71 8.86
N GLN A 90 -13.24 -14.00 8.61
CA GLN A 90 -12.91 -14.97 9.66
C GLN A 90 -11.60 -14.58 10.40
N SER A 91 -10.60 -14.11 9.68
CA SER A 91 -9.35 -13.62 10.29
C SER A 91 -9.62 -12.41 11.19
N ALA A 92 -10.48 -11.47 10.76
CA ALA A 92 -10.86 -10.32 11.57
C ALA A 92 -11.60 -10.74 12.85
N ALA A 93 -12.55 -11.70 12.75
CA ALA A 93 -13.25 -12.25 13.91
C ALA A 93 -12.31 -12.95 14.89
N SER A 94 -11.34 -13.72 14.37
CA SER A 94 -10.31 -14.37 15.18
C SER A 94 -9.44 -13.36 15.91
N LEU A 95 -8.96 -12.32 15.22
CA LEU A 95 -8.16 -11.26 15.81
C LEU A 95 -8.97 -10.46 16.85
N ALA A 96 -10.27 -10.23 16.61
CA ALA A 96 -11.15 -9.56 17.57
C ALA A 96 -11.20 -10.30 18.91
N GLN A 97 -11.19 -11.63 18.91
CA GLN A 97 -11.20 -12.49 20.11
C GLN A 97 -9.89 -12.44 20.90
N LYS A 98 -8.76 -12.06 20.28
CA LYS A 98 -7.46 -11.95 20.97
C LYS A 98 -7.42 -10.78 21.98
N GLY A 99 -8.36 -9.86 21.91
CA GLY A 99 -8.47 -8.72 22.81
C GLY A 99 -7.35 -7.67 22.67
N PRO A 100 -7.29 -6.69 23.58
CA PRO A 100 -6.39 -5.54 23.42
C PRO A 100 -4.91 -5.89 23.28
N ALA A 101 -4.41 -6.91 23.96
CA ALA A 101 -3.01 -7.35 23.86
C ALA A 101 -2.71 -7.92 22.47
N GLY A 102 -3.62 -8.74 21.91
CA GLY A 102 -3.46 -9.28 20.56
C GLY A 102 -3.59 -8.19 19.48
N TRP A 103 -4.44 -7.20 19.67
CA TRP A 103 -4.57 -6.06 18.76
C TRP A 103 -3.32 -5.19 18.74
N GLN A 104 -2.78 -4.87 19.93
CA GLN A 104 -1.53 -4.14 20.05
C GLN A 104 -0.41 -4.89 19.36
N HIS A 105 -0.28 -6.20 19.61
CA HIS A 105 0.73 -7.03 18.96
C HIS A 105 0.63 -7.00 17.44
N ALA A 106 -0.57 -7.13 16.86
CA ALA A 106 -0.76 -7.09 15.41
C ALA A 106 -0.36 -5.72 14.82
N ILE A 107 -0.74 -4.62 15.49
CA ILE A 107 -0.39 -3.24 15.08
C ILE A 107 1.12 -3.05 15.13
N GLU A 108 1.76 -3.39 16.25
CA GLU A 108 3.21 -3.23 16.45
C GLU A 108 4.01 -4.14 15.51
N TYR A 109 3.58 -5.39 15.33
CA TYR A 109 4.22 -6.33 14.43
C TYR A 109 4.26 -5.79 13.00
N PHE A 110 3.14 -5.25 12.47
CA PHE A 110 3.15 -4.60 11.17
C PHE A 110 4.02 -3.34 11.15
N TRP A 111 3.91 -2.48 12.16
CA TRP A 111 4.53 -1.16 12.16
C TRP A 111 6.06 -1.22 12.23
N TYR A 112 6.59 -2.10 13.09
CA TYR A 112 8.02 -2.19 13.36
C TYR A 112 8.75 -3.25 12.52
N ARG A 113 8.02 -4.18 11.90
CA ARG A 113 8.66 -5.22 11.08
C ARG A 113 9.40 -4.58 9.91
N ASP A 114 10.68 -4.95 9.78
CA ASP A 114 11.50 -4.52 8.65
C ASP A 114 10.92 -5.08 7.34
N PRO A 115 10.79 -4.24 6.28
CA PRO A 115 10.35 -4.70 4.97
C PRO A 115 11.19 -5.83 4.37
N GLU A 116 12.48 -5.93 4.70
CA GLU A 116 13.36 -7.00 4.24
C GLU A 116 13.04 -8.33 4.91
N LEU A 117 12.63 -8.34 6.18
CA LEU A 117 12.13 -9.52 6.89
C LEU A 117 10.81 -10.06 6.31
N ALA A 118 9.97 -9.17 5.79
CA ALA A 118 8.71 -9.56 5.15
C ALA A 118 8.89 -10.30 3.81
N ALA A 119 10.08 -10.28 3.24
CA ALA A 119 10.42 -10.96 1.98
C ALA A 119 10.92 -12.41 2.18
N GLY A 120 10.83 -12.99 3.38
CA GLY A 120 11.19 -14.39 3.63
C GLY A 120 12.70 -14.66 3.71
N ILE A 121 13.53 -13.65 3.93
CA ILE A 121 14.99 -13.76 3.91
C ILE A 121 15.58 -14.01 5.32
N VAL A 122 14.79 -13.90 6.40
CA VAL A 122 15.27 -14.13 7.78
C VAL A 122 14.37 -15.09 8.52
N ASP A 123 15.00 -16.02 9.23
CA ASP A 123 14.35 -17.05 10.04
C ASP A 123 13.45 -16.45 11.13
N ASP A 124 12.17 -16.81 11.11
CA ASP A 124 11.13 -16.36 12.05
C ASP A 124 11.37 -16.77 13.51
N SER A 125 12.47 -17.48 13.82
CA SER A 125 12.71 -18.08 15.14
C SER A 125 12.99 -17.05 16.25
N GLU A 126 13.51 -15.87 15.94
CA GLU A 126 13.83 -14.85 16.95
C GLU A 126 12.63 -13.98 17.38
N LEU A 127 11.60 -13.84 16.55
CA LEU A 127 10.39 -13.04 16.83
C LEU A 127 9.29 -13.82 17.59
N GLN A 128 9.41 -15.14 17.67
CA GLN A 128 8.44 -16.02 18.37
C GLN A 128 8.54 -15.99 19.89
N SER A 129 9.57 -15.36 20.45
CA SER A 129 9.93 -15.53 21.88
C SER A 129 9.21 -14.61 22.85
N ALA A 130 8.43 -13.62 22.41
CA ALA A 130 7.98 -12.59 23.35
C ALA A 130 6.58 -12.76 23.95
N ASN A 131 5.60 -13.43 23.34
CA ASN A 131 4.29 -13.67 23.99
C ASN A 131 3.40 -14.65 23.19
N GLY A 132 3.70 -15.92 23.15
CA GLY A 132 2.73 -17.04 23.04
C GLY A 132 1.70 -17.08 21.90
N SER A 133 1.61 -16.09 21.02
CA SER A 133 0.71 -16.06 19.86
C SER A 133 1.40 -15.35 18.70
N ALA A 134 1.98 -16.12 17.78
CA ALA A 134 2.57 -15.58 16.56
C ALA A 134 1.52 -14.80 15.77
N ALA A 135 1.86 -13.58 15.30
CA ALA A 135 1.03 -12.84 14.36
C ALA A 135 1.00 -13.59 13.02
N THR A 136 -0.19 -13.74 12.45
CA THR A 136 -0.37 -14.40 11.16
C THR A 136 -0.24 -13.42 9.99
N ASP A 137 -0.05 -13.92 8.76
CA ASP A 137 -0.08 -13.08 7.56
C ASP A 137 -1.39 -12.30 7.43
N SER A 138 -2.50 -12.87 7.91
CA SER A 138 -3.80 -12.19 7.96
C SER A 138 -3.83 -11.06 8.99
N ASP A 139 -3.21 -11.23 10.16
CA ASP A 139 -3.10 -10.18 11.18
C ASP A 139 -2.27 -9.01 10.62
N TRP A 140 -1.20 -9.32 9.87
CA TRP A 140 -0.36 -8.34 9.19
C TRP A 140 -1.17 -7.52 8.15
N LEU A 141 -1.97 -8.20 7.32
CA LEU A 141 -2.82 -7.55 6.31
C LEU A 141 -3.88 -6.65 6.95
N LEU A 142 -4.52 -7.11 8.02
CA LEU A 142 -5.50 -6.32 8.79
C LEU A 142 -4.85 -5.07 9.42
N ALA A 143 -3.69 -5.23 10.03
CA ALA A 143 -2.95 -4.10 10.59
C ALA A 143 -2.52 -3.10 9.50
N TRP A 144 -2.08 -3.58 8.34
CA TRP A 144 -1.78 -2.73 7.19
C TRP A 144 -2.98 -1.89 6.76
N MET A 145 -4.14 -2.51 6.50
CA MET A 145 -5.37 -1.81 6.11
C MET A 145 -5.79 -0.75 7.13
N PHE A 146 -5.63 -1.04 8.43
CA PHE A 146 -5.97 -0.12 9.51
C PHE A 146 -4.99 1.05 9.63
N LEU A 147 -3.69 0.80 9.44
CA LEU A 147 -2.65 1.79 9.68
C LEU A 147 -2.41 2.75 8.50
N GLN A 148 -2.88 2.42 7.28
CA GLN A 148 -2.72 3.30 6.12
C GLN A 148 -3.21 4.73 6.38
N PRO A 149 -4.44 4.99 6.89
CA PRO A 149 -4.91 6.37 7.12
C PRO A 149 -4.03 7.14 8.10
N TYR A 150 -3.50 6.47 9.12
CA TYR A 150 -2.59 7.07 10.09
C TYR A 150 -1.24 7.44 9.45
N ALA A 151 -0.65 6.50 8.74
CA ALA A 151 0.62 6.74 8.04
C ALA A 151 0.50 7.83 6.95
N GLU A 152 -0.62 7.86 6.22
CA GLU A 152 -0.90 8.92 5.25
C GLU A 152 -1.08 10.28 5.92
N TYR A 153 -1.76 10.33 7.07
CA TYR A 153 -1.88 11.55 7.84
C TYR A 153 -0.51 12.08 8.26
N LEU A 154 0.35 11.22 8.81
CA LEU A 154 1.70 11.61 9.21
C LEU A 154 2.53 12.10 8.03
N ALA A 155 2.45 11.43 6.87
CA ALA A 155 3.17 11.84 5.67
C ALA A 155 2.69 13.18 5.10
N ASP A 156 1.38 13.47 5.16
CA ASP A 156 0.79 14.73 4.70
C ASP A 156 1.18 15.94 5.58
N HIS A 157 1.59 15.72 6.82
CA HIS A 157 1.89 16.77 7.80
C HIS A 157 3.39 16.89 8.13
N ARG A 158 4.23 16.21 7.37
CA ARG A 158 5.69 16.32 7.47
C ARG A 158 6.28 17.01 6.25
N GLU A 159 7.31 17.80 6.49
CA GLU A 159 8.16 18.29 5.40
C GLU A 159 8.95 17.11 4.81
N THR A 160 8.99 17.07 3.48
CA THR A 160 9.73 16.03 2.78
C THR A 160 11.22 16.29 2.94
N ALA A 161 11.95 15.41 3.58
CA ALA A 161 13.41 15.43 3.49
C ALA A 161 13.80 15.30 2.01
N ILE A 162 14.66 16.19 1.54
CA ILE A 162 15.27 16.07 0.21
C ILE A 162 16.21 14.88 0.31
N VAL A 163 15.81 13.76 -0.29
CA VAL A 163 16.66 12.57 -0.35
C VAL A 163 17.45 12.64 -1.66
N ASP A 164 18.77 12.72 -1.56
CA ASP A 164 19.64 12.63 -2.72
C ASP A 164 19.58 11.22 -3.33
N GLY A 165 19.48 11.16 -4.66
CA GLY A 165 19.47 9.90 -5.40
C GLY A 165 18.07 9.41 -5.78
N THR A 166 17.98 8.08 -6.03
CA THR A 166 16.75 7.39 -6.46
C THR A 166 16.43 6.28 -5.46
N PRO A 167 15.78 6.60 -4.32
CA PRO A 167 15.51 5.60 -3.30
C PRO A 167 14.53 4.54 -3.82
N SER A 168 14.88 3.26 -3.64
CA SER A 168 14.04 2.11 -4.00
C SER A 168 12.86 1.91 -3.04
N THR A 169 12.96 2.48 -1.84
CA THR A 169 11.94 2.46 -0.79
C THR A 169 11.45 3.88 -0.49
N CYS A 170 10.32 3.97 0.16
CA CYS A 170 9.73 5.26 0.53
C CYS A 170 10.65 6.08 1.44
N PRO A 171 11.00 7.31 1.09
CA PRO A 171 11.88 8.16 1.91
C PRO A 171 11.27 8.54 3.27
N PHE A 172 9.96 8.37 3.45
CA PHE A 172 9.26 8.64 4.70
C PHE A 172 9.25 7.48 5.68
N CYS A 173 8.80 6.30 5.20
CA CYS A 173 8.51 5.16 6.07
C CYS A 173 9.34 3.91 5.75
N GLY A 174 10.25 3.96 4.77
CA GLY A 174 11.09 2.85 4.36
C GLY A 174 10.38 1.72 3.62
N ARG A 175 9.05 1.76 3.45
CA ARG A 175 8.28 0.69 2.81
C ARG A 175 8.46 0.68 1.30
N LYS A 176 8.24 -0.50 0.68
CA LYS A 176 8.30 -0.68 -0.77
C LYS A 176 7.19 0.10 -1.49
N PRO A 177 7.39 0.46 -2.77
CA PRO A 177 6.31 1.03 -3.58
C PRO A 177 5.28 -0.03 -3.94
N ILE A 178 4.00 0.39 -4.01
CA ILE A 178 2.88 -0.45 -4.46
C ILE A 178 2.62 -0.29 -5.96
N VAL A 179 2.87 0.91 -6.50
CA VAL A 179 2.57 1.25 -7.90
C VAL A 179 3.49 2.36 -8.39
N GLY A 180 3.86 2.29 -9.67
CA GLY A 180 4.49 3.39 -10.39
C GLY A 180 3.45 4.31 -11.02
N VAL A 181 3.83 5.56 -11.27
CA VAL A 181 3.00 6.57 -11.94
C VAL A 181 3.81 7.27 -13.03
N LEU A 182 3.19 7.44 -14.19
CA LEU A 182 3.74 8.24 -15.28
C LEU A 182 2.90 9.50 -15.45
N ARG A 183 3.55 10.66 -15.41
CA ARG A 183 2.91 11.97 -15.62
C ARG A 183 3.59 12.72 -16.75
N SER A 184 2.85 13.53 -17.50
CA SER A 184 3.43 14.39 -18.54
C SER A 184 4.46 15.35 -17.94
N GLN A 185 5.62 15.45 -18.57
CA GLN A 185 6.65 16.43 -18.26
C GLN A 185 7.37 16.84 -19.55
N GLY A 186 7.13 18.06 -20.05
CA GLY A 186 7.63 18.48 -21.34
C GLY A 186 7.15 17.53 -22.46
N ASP A 187 8.05 17.13 -23.34
CA ASP A 187 7.77 16.19 -24.44
C ASP A 187 7.83 14.73 -24.00
N GLY A 188 7.93 14.43 -22.72
CA GLY A 188 8.06 13.08 -22.17
C GLY A 188 7.17 12.81 -20.96
N ALA A 189 7.47 11.70 -20.26
CA ALA A 189 6.80 11.35 -19.03
C ALA A 189 7.81 11.19 -17.88
N LYS A 190 7.49 11.80 -16.74
CA LYS A 190 8.19 11.58 -15.47
C LYS A 190 7.63 10.36 -14.78
N LYS A 191 8.50 9.49 -14.26
CA LYS A 191 8.11 8.35 -13.42
C LYS A 191 8.23 8.76 -11.95
N SER A 192 7.25 8.36 -11.16
CA SER A 192 7.27 8.39 -9.70
C SER A 192 6.77 7.05 -9.15
N LEU A 193 7.02 6.80 -7.88
CA LEU A 193 6.55 5.64 -7.15
C LEU A 193 5.65 6.08 -6.00
N ILE A 194 4.64 5.27 -5.66
CA ILE A 194 3.73 5.50 -4.53
C ILE A 194 3.95 4.41 -3.49
N CYS A 195 4.14 4.83 -2.24
CA CYS A 195 4.34 3.95 -1.10
C CYS A 195 3.10 3.09 -0.80
N MET A 196 3.33 1.80 -0.47
CA MET A 196 2.28 0.88 -0.07
C MET A 196 1.53 1.32 1.20
N LEU A 197 2.22 1.98 2.14
CA LEU A 197 1.66 2.32 3.45
C LEU A 197 1.21 3.78 3.54
N CYS A 198 2.10 4.73 3.36
CA CYS A 198 1.80 6.14 3.59
C CYS A 198 1.36 6.90 2.34
N ALA A 199 1.26 6.21 1.20
CA ALA A 199 0.89 6.76 -0.11
C ALA A 199 1.72 7.98 -0.54
N HIS A 200 2.88 8.22 0.10
CA HIS A 200 3.82 9.22 -0.36
C HIS A 200 4.30 8.89 -1.77
N GLU A 201 4.28 9.90 -2.65
CA GLU A 201 4.75 9.78 -4.03
C GLU A 201 6.13 10.45 -4.14
N TRP A 202 7.13 9.72 -4.67
CA TRP A 202 8.47 10.25 -4.89
C TRP A 202 8.95 10.02 -6.31
N VAL A 203 9.82 10.92 -6.78
CA VAL A 203 10.41 10.83 -8.13
C VAL A 203 11.30 9.61 -8.23
N PHE A 204 11.20 8.91 -9.37
CA PHE A 204 11.99 7.72 -9.64
C PHE A 204 12.52 7.71 -11.07
N ARG A 205 13.68 7.08 -11.27
CA ARG A 205 14.29 6.94 -12.60
C ARG A 205 13.46 5.99 -13.47
N ARG A 206 13.32 6.30 -14.76
CA ARG A 206 12.53 5.46 -15.68
C ARG A 206 13.22 4.13 -15.98
N ILE A 207 14.52 4.16 -16.13
CA ILE A 207 15.38 2.99 -16.40
C ILE A 207 16.12 2.67 -15.11
N TYR A 208 15.42 2.00 -14.20
CA TYR A 208 15.95 1.56 -12.90
C TYR A 208 14.99 0.57 -12.25
N CYS A 209 15.51 -0.57 -11.78
CA CYS A 209 14.71 -1.57 -11.07
C CYS A 209 14.63 -1.21 -9.57
N PRO A 210 13.43 -1.02 -9.00
CA PRO A 210 13.29 -0.72 -7.58
C PRO A 210 13.58 -1.94 -6.67
N ALA A 211 13.72 -3.15 -7.22
CA ALA A 211 14.04 -4.34 -6.44
C ALA A 211 15.54 -4.58 -6.33
N CYS A 212 16.28 -4.58 -7.45
CA CYS A 212 17.68 -4.98 -7.48
C CYS A 212 18.65 -3.89 -7.96
N GLY A 213 18.14 -2.70 -8.34
CA GLY A 213 19.00 -1.62 -8.84
C GLY A 213 19.52 -1.78 -10.27
N GLU A 214 18.96 -2.72 -11.06
CA GLU A 214 19.36 -2.89 -12.47
C GLU A 214 19.10 -1.61 -13.28
N GLU A 215 20.06 -1.19 -14.11
CA GLU A 215 20.01 0.03 -14.93
C GLU A 215 20.15 -0.25 -16.43
N ARG A 216 20.48 -1.48 -16.81
CA ARG A 216 20.68 -1.83 -18.23
C ARG A 216 19.34 -1.92 -18.94
N GLU A 217 19.11 -1.08 -19.93
CA GLU A 217 17.86 -0.99 -20.66
C GLU A 217 17.37 -2.34 -21.22
N PRO A 218 18.22 -3.22 -21.79
CA PRO A 218 17.76 -4.52 -22.29
C PRO A 218 17.19 -5.45 -21.21
N GLN A 219 17.49 -5.20 -19.92
CA GLN A 219 16.97 -6.00 -18.81
C GLN A 219 15.68 -5.43 -18.22
N LEU A 220 15.27 -4.23 -18.63
CA LEU A 220 14.11 -3.52 -18.11
C LEU A 220 13.09 -3.35 -19.23
N ALA A 221 12.13 -4.26 -19.26
CA ALA A 221 11.05 -4.23 -20.24
C ALA A 221 9.74 -3.75 -19.61
N TYR A 222 8.76 -3.40 -20.44
CA TYR A 222 7.39 -3.19 -20.00
C TYR A 222 6.40 -3.83 -20.98
N TYR A 223 5.27 -4.25 -20.45
CA TYR A 223 4.17 -4.87 -21.21
C TYR A 223 2.87 -4.17 -20.90
N SER A 224 1.97 -4.09 -21.89
CA SER A 224 0.64 -3.50 -21.73
C SER A 224 -0.36 -4.27 -22.58
N ALA A 225 -1.62 -4.32 -22.13
CA ALA A 225 -2.72 -4.88 -22.88
C ALA A 225 -3.55 -3.75 -23.51
N PRO A 226 -4.03 -3.89 -24.76
CA PRO A 226 -4.85 -2.86 -25.41
C PRO A 226 -6.11 -2.51 -24.61
N GLU A 227 -6.71 -3.48 -23.93
CA GLU A 227 -7.92 -3.35 -23.13
C GLU A 227 -7.67 -2.57 -21.82
N ILE A 228 -6.40 -2.49 -21.38
CA ILE A 228 -5.98 -1.81 -20.17
C ILE A 228 -4.80 -0.87 -20.48
N ALA A 229 -4.93 -0.11 -21.55
CA ALA A 229 -3.81 0.64 -22.14
C ALA A 229 -3.15 1.69 -21.21
N HIS A 230 -3.84 2.12 -20.14
CA HIS A 230 -3.32 3.09 -19.18
C HIS A 230 -2.56 2.45 -18.01
N VAL A 231 -2.50 1.10 -17.93
CA VAL A 231 -1.67 0.40 -16.95
C VAL A 231 -0.70 -0.52 -17.68
N ARG A 232 0.55 -0.52 -17.26
CA ARG A 232 1.58 -1.41 -17.80
C ARG A 232 2.28 -2.17 -16.68
N VAL A 233 2.90 -3.27 -17.03
CA VAL A 233 3.75 -4.09 -16.16
C VAL A 233 5.20 -3.75 -16.48
N ASP A 234 5.89 -3.07 -15.58
CA ASP A 234 7.33 -2.85 -15.67
C ASP A 234 8.04 -4.06 -15.06
N VAL A 235 8.85 -4.78 -15.83
CA VAL A 235 9.53 -6.01 -15.40
C VAL A 235 11.05 -5.84 -15.40
N CYS A 236 11.72 -6.60 -14.54
CA CYS A 236 13.17 -6.73 -14.51
C CYS A 236 13.59 -8.18 -14.82
N ASN A 237 14.29 -8.40 -15.93
CA ASN A 237 14.76 -9.73 -16.35
C ASN A 237 15.96 -10.20 -15.51
N THR A 238 16.60 -9.31 -14.72
CA THR A 238 17.72 -9.67 -13.84
C THR A 238 17.26 -10.32 -12.55
N CYS A 239 16.23 -9.75 -11.89
CA CYS A 239 15.72 -10.26 -10.62
C CYS A 239 14.32 -10.87 -10.70
N HIS A 240 13.72 -10.94 -11.89
CA HIS A 240 12.39 -11.48 -12.15
C HIS A 240 11.27 -10.83 -11.30
N THR A 241 11.43 -9.53 -10.96
CA THR A 241 10.42 -8.78 -10.21
C THR A 241 9.67 -7.84 -11.14
N TYR A 242 8.37 -7.63 -10.88
CA TYR A 242 7.57 -6.64 -11.59
C TYR A 242 6.91 -5.63 -10.66
N LEU A 243 6.59 -4.47 -11.23
CA LEU A 243 5.75 -3.44 -10.63
C LEU A 243 4.79 -2.92 -11.70
N LYS A 244 3.50 -2.77 -11.37
CA LYS A 244 2.56 -2.09 -12.28
C LYS A 244 2.76 -0.59 -12.23
N SER A 245 2.64 0.08 -13.37
CA SER A 245 2.70 1.53 -13.48
C SER A 245 1.47 2.06 -14.20
N VAL A 246 0.84 3.08 -13.62
CA VAL A 246 -0.34 3.75 -14.17
C VAL A 246 0.09 4.98 -14.95
N ASP A 247 -0.29 5.04 -16.21
CA ASP A 247 0.06 6.13 -17.12
C ASP A 247 -1.06 7.19 -17.14
N LEU A 248 -0.88 8.23 -16.35
CA LEU A 248 -1.81 9.36 -16.26
C LEU A 248 -1.76 10.28 -17.49
N THR A 249 -0.82 10.05 -18.42
CA THR A 249 -0.83 10.77 -19.70
C THR A 249 -1.93 10.26 -20.62
N LYS A 250 -2.35 8.99 -20.42
CA LYS A 250 -3.40 8.34 -21.21
C LYS A 250 -4.80 8.57 -20.64
N THR A 251 -4.91 8.72 -19.31
CA THR A 251 -6.18 9.05 -18.65
C THR A 251 -5.98 9.84 -17.37
N GLY A 252 -6.51 11.03 -17.33
CA GLY A 252 -6.48 11.91 -16.14
C GLY A 252 -7.45 11.48 -15.02
N LEU A 253 -8.35 10.53 -15.30
CA LEU A 253 -9.34 10.02 -14.32
C LEU A 253 -8.80 8.88 -13.47
N ALA A 254 -7.65 8.30 -13.82
CA ALA A 254 -7.09 7.18 -13.07
C ALA A 254 -6.60 7.61 -11.68
N VAL A 255 -6.83 6.75 -10.71
CA VAL A 255 -6.29 6.84 -9.36
C VAL A 255 -5.35 5.66 -9.16
N ALA A 256 -4.05 5.90 -9.22
CA ALA A 256 -3.03 4.87 -9.40
C ALA A 256 -3.18 3.65 -8.47
N VAL A 257 -3.43 3.88 -7.17
CA VAL A 257 -3.61 2.79 -6.20
C VAL A 257 -4.88 1.98 -6.42
N VAL A 258 -5.89 2.55 -7.10
CA VAL A 258 -7.16 1.86 -7.41
C VAL A 258 -7.07 1.14 -8.75
N ASP A 259 -6.49 1.79 -9.76
CA ASP A 259 -6.29 1.19 -11.08
C ASP A 259 -5.30 0.02 -11.01
N GLU A 260 -4.34 0.08 -10.08
CA GLU A 260 -3.47 -1.05 -9.74
C GLU A 260 -4.30 -2.25 -9.24
N LEU A 261 -5.21 -2.06 -8.27
CA LEU A 261 -6.10 -3.10 -7.73
C LEU A 261 -7.04 -3.68 -8.80
N ALA A 262 -7.50 -2.85 -9.71
CA ALA A 262 -8.47 -3.23 -10.73
C ALA A 262 -7.89 -4.10 -11.85
N THR A 263 -6.57 -4.15 -12.01
CA THR A 263 -5.90 -4.75 -13.16
C THR A 263 -5.26 -6.11 -12.87
N ILE A 264 -6.01 -6.98 -12.18
CA ILE A 264 -5.61 -8.36 -11.81
C ILE A 264 -5.12 -9.21 -13.02
N PRO A 265 -5.69 -9.12 -14.23
CA PRO A 265 -5.19 -9.89 -15.36
C PRO A 265 -3.71 -9.62 -15.69
N LEU A 266 -3.22 -8.41 -15.41
CA LEU A 266 -1.81 -8.08 -15.61
C LEU A 266 -0.92 -8.75 -14.55
N ASP A 267 -1.42 -8.95 -13.32
CA ASP A 267 -0.70 -9.70 -12.28
C ASP A 267 -0.63 -11.19 -12.63
N LEU A 268 -1.73 -11.77 -13.13
CA LEU A 268 -1.78 -13.16 -13.59
C LEU A 268 -0.81 -13.38 -14.74
N TRP A 269 -0.85 -12.52 -15.74
CA TRP A 269 0.07 -12.57 -16.88
C TRP A 269 1.54 -12.51 -16.41
N ALA A 270 1.88 -11.62 -15.50
CA ALA A 270 3.26 -11.48 -15.01
C ALA A 270 3.74 -12.76 -14.30
N ARG A 271 2.90 -13.35 -13.43
CA ARG A 271 3.20 -14.62 -12.74
C ARG A 271 3.37 -15.79 -13.72
N GLU A 272 2.51 -15.91 -14.73
CA GLU A 272 2.62 -16.93 -15.79
C GLU A 272 3.93 -16.80 -16.59
N HIS A 273 4.49 -15.59 -16.65
CA HIS A 273 5.78 -15.32 -17.31
C HIS A 273 6.99 -15.34 -16.35
N GLY A 274 6.80 -15.82 -15.11
CA GLY A 274 7.87 -16.03 -14.15
C GLY A 274 8.35 -14.76 -13.42
N TYR A 275 7.49 -13.75 -13.31
CA TYR A 275 7.80 -12.54 -12.55
C TYR A 275 7.04 -12.52 -11.22
N ASP A 276 7.75 -12.16 -10.15
CA ASP A 276 7.20 -11.95 -8.83
C ASP A 276 6.87 -10.47 -8.59
N LYS A 277 5.75 -10.21 -7.93
CA LYS A 277 5.36 -8.83 -7.63
C LYS A 277 6.27 -8.22 -6.56
N LEU A 278 6.76 -7.00 -6.80
CA LEU A 278 7.62 -6.27 -5.84
C LEU A 278 6.94 -6.10 -4.47
N GLN A 279 5.66 -5.78 -4.46
CA GLN A 279 4.84 -5.61 -3.28
C GLN A 279 3.41 -6.03 -3.55
N MET A 280 2.93 -7.00 -2.79
CA MET A 280 1.54 -7.45 -2.82
C MET A 280 0.60 -6.30 -2.44
N ASN A 281 -0.54 -6.19 -3.09
CA ASN A 281 -1.55 -5.18 -2.80
C ASN A 281 -2.59 -5.65 -1.74
N LEU A 282 -3.54 -4.79 -1.40
CA LEU A 282 -4.56 -5.09 -0.38
C LEU A 282 -5.53 -6.21 -0.75
N LEU A 283 -5.56 -6.65 -2.01
CA LEU A 283 -6.38 -7.79 -2.45
C LEU A 283 -5.57 -9.10 -2.50
N GLY A 284 -4.29 -9.08 -2.11
CA GLY A 284 -3.45 -10.27 -2.08
C GLY A 284 -2.89 -10.66 -3.47
N THR A 285 -2.88 -9.73 -4.40
CA THR A 285 -2.34 -9.94 -5.77
C THR A 285 -1.12 -9.11 -6.01
#